data_4bb5fadce2e5bc2f576386e2e1f70844
#
_entry.id   4bb5fadce2e5bc2f576386e2e1f70844
#
_cell.length_a   1.000
_cell.length_b   1.000
_cell.length_c   1.000
_cell.angle_alpha   90.00
_cell.angle_beta   90.00
_cell.angle_gamma   90.00
#
_symmetry.space_group_name_H-M   'P 1'
#
loop_
_entity.id
_entity.type
_entity.pdbx_description
1 polymer ?
#
loop_
_entity_poly.entity_id
_entity_poly.type
_entity_poly.pdbx_seq_one_letter_code
_entity_poly.pdbx_strand_id
1 'polypeptide(L)'
;NHMELYGTKGSLVVPDPNMFGGPVLLSRELGSEWQEFSAEDKYLGKTNIINHSGRSNEAPKQSNYRGVGLSEMIYSIENNIKHRCNGDLALHVLDIIESTIIASETKKEVSLRSTCEQPKPLLEEQIKLLIKNN
;
A
#
# COMPACT_ATOMS: atom_id res chain seq x y z
N ASN A 1 5.58 14.26 -5.57
CA ASN A 1 5.72 13.79 -4.19
C ASN A 1 6.25 12.36 -4.21
N HIS A 2 7.15 12.02 -3.32
CA HIS A 2 7.65 10.66 -3.11
C HIS A 2 7.95 10.47 -1.63
N MET A 3 8.10 9.23 -1.21
CA MET A 3 8.45 8.86 0.15
C MET A 3 9.73 8.03 0.12
N GLU A 4 10.66 8.32 1.02
CA GLU A 4 11.90 7.58 1.19
C GLU A 4 11.91 6.88 2.53
N LEU A 5 12.28 5.61 2.54
CA LEU A 5 12.39 4.78 3.73
C LEU A 5 13.80 4.24 3.84
N TYR A 6 14.46 4.48 4.97
CA TYR A 6 15.82 4.05 5.24
C TYR A 6 15.82 3.06 6.40
N GLY A 7 16.34 1.89 6.15
CA GLY A 7 16.41 0.80 7.12
C GLY A 7 17.79 0.16 7.18
N THR A 8 18.00 -0.65 8.18
CA THR A 8 19.27 -1.38 8.38
C THR A 8 19.56 -2.44 7.32
N LYS A 9 18.57 -2.81 6.51
CA LYS A 9 18.67 -3.83 5.46
C LYS A 9 18.45 -3.28 4.05
N GLY A 10 18.49 -1.96 3.89
CA GLY A 10 18.32 -1.30 2.61
C GLY A 10 17.45 -0.06 2.68
N SER A 11 17.27 0.55 1.53
CA SER A 11 16.50 1.79 1.37
C SER A 11 15.47 1.62 0.26
N LEU A 12 14.33 2.28 0.41
CA LEU A 12 13.24 2.31 -0.56
C LEU A 12 12.94 3.75 -0.97
N VAL A 13 12.70 3.95 -2.26
CA VAL A 13 12.02 5.14 -2.76
C VAL A 13 10.66 4.70 -3.30
N VAL A 14 9.60 5.24 -2.72
CA VAL A 14 8.22 4.96 -3.10
C VAL A 14 7.70 6.19 -3.84
N PRO A 15 7.10 6.04 -5.05
CA PRO A 15 6.50 7.16 -5.77
C PRO A 15 5.35 7.76 -4.96
N ASP A 16 4.65 8.74 -5.49
CA ASP A 16 3.56 9.40 -4.77
C ASP A 16 2.60 8.37 -4.16
N PRO A 17 2.55 8.25 -2.82
CA PRO A 17 1.74 7.23 -2.15
C PRO A 17 0.23 7.43 -2.34
N ASN A 18 -0.19 8.55 -2.90
CA ASN A 18 -1.58 8.80 -3.28
C ASN A 18 -1.94 8.18 -4.65
N MET A 19 -0.97 7.58 -5.32
CA MET A 19 -1.14 6.93 -6.62
C MET A 19 -1.06 5.41 -6.48
N PHE A 20 -1.66 4.69 -7.43
CA PHE A 20 -1.66 3.22 -7.42
C PHE A 20 -0.48 2.60 -8.15
N GLY A 21 0.30 3.37 -8.84
CA GLY A 21 1.39 2.89 -9.69
C GLY A 21 2.62 3.77 -9.61
N GLY A 22 3.59 3.41 -10.43
CA GLY A 22 4.89 4.01 -10.51
C GLY A 22 6.00 3.11 -9.95
N PRO A 23 7.26 3.41 -10.29
CA PRO A 23 8.38 2.58 -9.91
C PRO A 23 8.70 2.70 -8.42
N VAL A 24 8.80 1.56 -7.74
CA VAL A 24 9.42 1.47 -6.41
C VAL A 24 10.88 1.12 -6.60
N LEU A 25 11.77 1.93 -6.06
CA LEU A 25 13.20 1.67 -6.11
C LEU A 25 13.67 1.05 -4.79
N LEU A 26 14.46 -0.01 -4.89
CA LEU A 26 15.05 -0.70 -3.74
C LEU A 26 16.57 -0.75 -3.89
N SER A 27 17.29 -0.27 -2.88
CA SER A 27 18.71 -0.52 -2.69
C SER A 27 18.89 -1.38 -1.44
N ARG A 28 19.56 -2.53 -1.56
CA ARG A 28 19.71 -3.50 -0.44
C ARG A 28 20.87 -3.20 0.47
N GLU A 29 21.87 -2.47 -0.04
CA GLU A 29 23.07 -2.13 0.73
C GLU A 29 23.46 -0.69 0.43
N LEU A 30 24.14 -0.04 1.36
CA LEU A 30 24.62 1.32 1.17
C LEU A 30 25.59 1.38 -0.03
N GLY A 31 25.23 2.20 -1.02
CA GLY A 31 26.02 2.34 -2.26
C GLY A 31 25.77 1.28 -3.32
N SER A 32 24.84 0.33 -3.11
CA SER A 32 24.42 -0.60 -4.14
C SER A 32 23.53 0.07 -5.19
N GLU A 33 23.46 -0.54 -6.37
CA GLU A 33 22.56 -0.09 -7.43
C GLU A 33 21.09 -0.20 -6.99
N TRP A 34 20.28 0.72 -7.49
CA TRP A 34 18.84 0.73 -7.28
C TRP A 34 18.18 -0.25 -8.25
N GLN A 35 17.39 -1.16 -7.68
CA GLN A 35 16.53 -2.06 -8.44
C GLN A 35 15.13 -1.46 -8.54
N GLU A 36 14.59 -1.44 -9.75
CA GLU A 36 13.25 -0.95 -10.00
C GLU A 36 12.23 -2.09 -9.96
N PHE A 37 11.12 -1.84 -9.30
CA PHE A 37 9.94 -2.73 -9.25
C PHE A 37 8.71 -1.93 -9.65
N SER A 38 7.95 -2.45 -10.60
CA SER A 38 6.72 -1.81 -11.05
C SER A 38 5.47 -2.57 -10.60
N ALA A 39 4.45 -1.83 -10.19
CA ALA A 39 3.13 -2.39 -9.88
C ALA A 39 2.43 -2.93 -11.14
N GLU A 40 2.77 -2.40 -12.30
CA GLU A 40 2.25 -2.82 -13.61
C GLU A 40 2.68 -4.25 -13.99
N ASP A 41 3.76 -4.75 -13.40
CA ASP A 41 4.23 -6.14 -13.59
C ASP A 41 3.36 -7.17 -12.85
N LYS A 42 2.53 -6.72 -11.91
CA LYS A 42 1.63 -7.58 -11.15
C LYS A 42 0.31 -7.78 -11.88
N TYR A 43 -0.42 -8.83 -11.51
CA TYR A 43 -1.65 -9.23 -12.18
C TYR A 43 -2.68 -8.09 -12.33
N LEU A 44 -2.99 -7.37 -11.26
CA LEU A 44 -3.91 -6.23 -11.31
C LEU A 44 -3.35 -5.06 -12.12
N GLY A 45 -2.04 -4.85 -12.08
CA GLY A 45 -1.37 -3.83 -12.87
C GLY A 45 -1.55 -4.04 -14.36
N LYS A 46 -1.45 -5.29 -14.82
CA LYS A 46 -1.59 -5.65 -16.25
C LYS A 46 -3.04 -5.60 -16.75
N THR A 47 -3.99 -5.95 -15.90
CA THR A 47 -5.39 -6.15 -16.30
C THR A 47 -6.29 -4.97 -16.07
N ASN A 48 -5.88 -4.04 -15.22
CA ASN A 48 -6.71 -2.93 -14.78
C ASN A 48 -5.95 -1.59 -14.87
N ILE A 49 -5.60 -1.21 -16.09
CA ILE A 49 -4.85 0.02 -16.37
C ILE A 49 -5.82 1.14 -16.71
N ILE A 50 -5.71 2.27 -16.01
CA ILE A 50 -6.48 3.47 -16.29
C ILE A 50 -5.57 4.65 -16.67
N ASN A 51 -6.13 5.57 -17.42
CA ASN A 51 -5.57 6.90 -17.60
C ASN A 51 -5.92 7.75 -16.36
N HIS A 52 -4.95 8.04 -15.54
CA HIS A 52 -5.18 8.67 -14.23
C HIS A 52 -5.67 10.12 -14.33
N SER A 53 -5.31 10.83 -15.37
CA SER A 53 -5.64 12.25 -15.48
C SER A 53 -7.02 12.53 -16.05
N GLY A 54 -7.66 11.58 -16.71
CA GLY A 54 -8.95 11.80 -17.40
C GLY A 54 -8.93 12.96 -18.43
N ARG A 55 -7.77 13.58 -18.62
CA ARG A 55 -7.62 14.85 -19.35
C ARG A 55 -6.81 14.77 -20.64
N SER A 56 -6.03 13.73 -20.83
CA SER A 56 -5.32 13.52 -22.10
C SER A 56 -5.00 12.06 -22.34
N ASN A 57 -5.01 11.63 -23.60
CA ASN A 57 -4.55 10.31 -24.02
C ASN A 57 -3.02 10.12 -23.84
N GLU A 58 -2.31 11.15 -23.41
CA GLU A 58 -0.86 11.20 -23.23
C GLU A 58 -0.42 10.97 -21.78
N ALA A 59 -1.37 10.93 -20.83
CA ALA A 59 -1.02 10.62 -19.45
C ALA A 59 -0.53 9.17 -19.32
N PRO A 60 0.51 8.92 -18.52
CA PRO A 60 0.99 7.56 -18.29
C PRO A 60 -0.13 6.69 -17.76
N LYS A 61 -0.28 5.50 -18.35
CA LYS A 61 -1.21 4.49 -17.87
C LYS A 61 -0.70 3.95 -16.55
N GLN A 62 -1.56 3.92 -15.56
CA GLN A 62 -1.24 3.41 -14.23
C GLN A 62 -2.21 2.33 -13.81
N SER A 63 -1.72 1.39 -13.01
CA SER A 63 -2.53 0.34 -12.41
C SER A 63 -3.65 0.92 -11.54
N ASN A 64 -4.82 0.34 -11.62
CA ASN A 64 -5.95 0.74 -10.79
C ASN A 64 -6.30 -0.35 -9.77
N TYR A 65 -6.01 -0.09 -8.52
CA TYR A 65 -6.34 -0.97 -7.38
C TYR A 65 -7.57 -0.48 -6.60
N ARG A 66 -8.28 0.50 -7.11
CA ARG A 66 -9.48 1.05 -6.47
C ARG A 66 -10.57 -0.02 -6.37
N GLY A 67 -11.16 -0.14 -5.20
CA GLY A 67 -12.18 -1.15 -4.94
C GLY A 67 -11.67 -2.52 -4.48
N VAL A 68 -10.39 -2.84 -4.64
CA VAL A 68 -9.82 -4.14 -4.23
C VAL A 68 -10.03 -4.40 -2.73
N GLY A 69 -9.82 -3.38 -1.89
CA GLY A 69 -10.06 -3.51 -0.44
C GLY A 69 -11.51 -3.80 -0.11
N LEU A 70 -12.46 -3.20 -0.83
CA LEU A 70 -13.89 -3.48 -0.64
C LEU A 70 -14.23 -4.91 -1.09
N SER A 71 -13.74 -5.34 -2.25
CA SER A 71 -13.94 -6.71 -2.72
C SER A 71 -13.36 -7.75 -1.75
N GLU A 72 -12.18 -7.48 -1.20
CA GLU A 72 -11.55 -8.34 -0.20
C GLU A 72 -12.37 -8.39 1.10
N MET A 73 -12.92 -7.28 1.54
CA MET A 73 -13.77 -7.23 2.72
C MET A 73 -15.06 -8.04 2.51
N ILE A 74 -15.73 -7.90 1.37
CA ILE A 74 -16.94 -8.67 1.02
C ILE A 74 -16.61 -10.16 1.00
N TYR A 75 -15.57 -10.56 0.28
CA TYR A 75 -15.12 -11.95 0.22
C TYR A 75 -14.84 -12.52 1.62
N SER A 76 -14.20 -11.73 2.47
CA SER A 76 -13.84 -12.16 3.83
C SER A 76 -15.09 -12.36 4.72
N ILE A 77 -16.09 -11.49 4.58
CA ILE A 77 -17.38 -11.63 5.29
C ILE A 77 -18.10 -12.89 4.82
N GLU A 78 -18.21 -13.12 3.53
CA GLU A 78 -18.90 -14.29 2.95
C GLU A 78 -18.24 -15.61 3.34
N ASN A 79 -16.91 -15.61 3.53
CA ASN A 79 -16.15 -16.81 3.88
C ASN A 79 -15.79 -16.89 5.38
N ASN A 80 -16.28 -15.97 6.20
CA ASN A 80 -16.04 -15.89 7.65
C ASN A 80 -14.53 -15.89 8.00
N ILE A 81 -13.75 -15.10 7.28
CA ILE A 81 -12.31 -14.89 7.51
C ILE A 81 -12.02 -13.42 7.82
N LYS A 82 -10.93 -13.14 8.53
CA LYS A 82 -10.52 -11.78 8.86
C LYS A 82 -9.95 -11.09 7.62
N HIS A 83 -10.54 -9.97 7.22
CA HIS A 83 -10.00 -9.15 6.12
C HIS A 83 -8.79 -8.32 6.57
N ARG A 84 -7.97 -7.92 5.63
CA ARG A 84 -6.67 -7.25 5.91
C ARG A 84 -6.85 -5.88 6.52
N CYS A 85 -7.66 -5.04 5.91
CA CYS A 85 -7.95 -3.69 6.39
C CYS A 85 -9.10 -3.73 7.42
N ASN A 86 -8.84 -4.35 8.57
CA ASN A 86 -9.81 -4.51 9.65
C ASN A 86 -9.73 -3.36 10.67
N GLY A 87 -10.67 -3.35 11.62
CA GLY A 87 -10.77 -2.31 12.64
C GLY A 87 -9.53 -2.18 13.53
N ASP A 88 -8.85 -3.30 13.83
CA ASP A 88 -7.61 -3.26 14.65
C ASP A 88 -6.51 -2.51 13.93
N LEU A 89 -6.33 -2.78 12.62
CA LEU A 89 -5.36 -2.06 11.79
C LEU A 89 -5.73 -0.58 11.66
N ALA A 90 -7.00 -0.28 11.41
CA ALA A 90 -7.47 1.10 11.29
C ALA A 90 -7.25 1.90 12.59
N LEU A 91 -7.56 1.30 13.73
CA LEU A 91 -7.32 1.90 15.04
C LEU A 91 -5.83 2.14 15.30
N HIS A 92 -4.98 1.18 14.95
CA HIS A 92 -3.53 1.31 15.13
C HIS A 92 -2.95 2.43 14.25
N VAL A 93 -3.39 2.54 13.01
CA VAL A 93 -2.98 3.65 12.12
C VAL A 93 -3.41 5.00 12.68
N LEU A 94 -4.63 5.11 13.20
CA LEU A 94 -5.12 6.35 13.83
C LEU A 94 -4.30 6.71 15.08
N ASP A 95 -3.99 5.74 15.93
CA ASP A 95 -3.16 5.94 17.13
C ASP A 95 -1.74 6.43 16.75
N ILE A 96 -1.15 5.92 15.69
CA ILE A 96 0.14 6.40 15.16
C ILE A 96 0.03 7.86 14.73
N ILE A 97 -1.01 8.22 13.98
CA ILE A 97 -1.22 9.58 13.49
C ILE A 97 -1.39 10.56 14.65
N GLU A 98 -2.27 10.27 15.60
CA GLU A 98 -2.52 11.10 16.78
C GLU A 98 -1.27 11.22 17.65
N SER A 99 -0.59 10.11 17.92
CA SER A 99 0.63 10.09 18.72
C SER A 99 1.77 10.90 18.08
N THR A 100 1.86 10.89 16.75
CA THR A 100 2.83 11.71 16.01
C THR A 100 2.56 13.20 16.18
N ILE A 101 1.29 13.61 16.15
CA ILE A 101 0.90 15.01 16.39
C ILE A 101 1.27 15.42 17.82
N ILE A 102 0.88 14.61 18.83
CA ILE A 102 1.20 14.86 20.23
C ILE A 102 2.72 14.96 20.46
N ALA A 103 3.49 14.04 19.87
CA ALA A 103 4.95 14.08 19.97
C ALA A 103 5.54 15.36 19.36
N SER A 104 4.98 15.79 18.22
CA SER A 104 5.40 17.05 17.58
C SER A 104 5.12 18.27 18.43
N GLU A 105 3.97 18.34 19.10
CA GLU A 105 3.57 19.47 19.95
C GLU A 105 4.34 19.47 21.26
N THR A 106 4.45 18.32 21.91
CA THR A 106 5.08 18.20 23.24
C THR A 106 6.59 18.08 23.19
N LYS A 107 7.18 17.79 22.03
CA LYS A 107 8.61 17.48 21.84
C LYS A 107 9.09 16.31 22.70
N LYS A 108 8.21 15.35 22.98
CA LYS A 108 8.48 14.16 23.77
C LYS A 108 8.09 12.90 22.99
N GLU A 109 8.70 11.78 23.36
CA GLU A 109 8.26 10.50 22.87
C GLU A 109 6.84 10.18 23.39
N VAL A 110 6.07 9.47 22.58
CA VAL A 110 4.72 9.01 22.91
C VAL A 110 4.65 7.52 22.68
N SER A 111 4.25 6.78 23.71
CA SER A 111 3.99 5.35 23.58
C SER A 111 2.62 5.11 22.95
N LEU A 112 2.57 4.27 21.91
CA LEU A 112 1.30 3.88 21.30
C LEU A 112 0.47 3.05 22.27
N ARG A 113 -0.85 3.23 22.22
CA ARG A 113 -1.82 2.52 23.06
C ARG A 113 -2.39 1.29 22.38
N SER A 114 -2.23 1.17 21.08
CA SER A 114 -2.73 0.10 20.25
C SER A 114 -1.59 -0.71 19.61
N THR A 115 -1.93 -1.92 19.18
CA THR A 115 -1.07 -2.76 18.35
C THR A 115 -1.94 -3.55 17.40
N CYS A 116 -1.38 -3.98 16.27
CA CYS A 116 -2.05 -4.88 15.34
C CYS A 116 -1.06 -5.87 14.73
N GLU A 117 -1.58 -7.00 14.26
CA GLU A 117 -0.80 -7.92 13.45
C GLU A 117 -0.60 -7.34 12.04
N GLN A 118 0.61 -7.49 11.52
CA GLN A 118 0.88 -7.13 10.14
C GLN A 118 0.10 -8.07 9.19
N PRO A 119 -0.79 -7.55 8.35
CA PRO A 119 -1.52 -8.39 7.42
C PRO A 119 -0.57 -8.97 6.36
N LYS A 120 -0.79 -10.24 5.99
CA LYS A 120 -0.02 -10.86 4.90
C LYS A 120 -0.34 -10.17 3.57
N PRO A 121 0.64 -10.05 2.65
CA PRO A 121 0.37 -9.50 1.32
C PRO A 121 -0.72 -10.31 0.61
N LEU A 122 -1.49 -9.62 -0.24
CA LEU A 122 -2.48 -10.26 -1.10
C LEU A 122 -1.76 -11.02 -2.22
N LEU A 123 -1.94 -12.33 -2.26
CA LEU A 123 -1.33 -13.18 -3.29
C LEU A 123 -2.13 -13.15 -4.60
N GLU A 124 -1.47 -13.45 -5.71
CA GLU A 124 -2.09 -13.41 -7.03
C GLU A 124 -3.32 -14.31 -7.16
N GLU A 125 -3.29 -15.50 -6.57
CA GLU A 125 -4.43 -16.43 -6.58
C GLU A 125 -5.64 -15.83 -5.85
N GLN A 126 -5.40 -15.14 -4.74
CA GLN A 126 -6.45 -14.46 -3.98
C GLN A 126 -7.03 -13.28 -4.78
N ILE A 127 -6.18 -12.51 -5.45
CA ILE A 127 -6.63 -11.41 -6.31
C ILE A 127 -7.54 -11.93 -7.42
N LYS A 128 -7.18 -13.05 -8.06
CA LYS A 128 -8.00 -13.69 -9.11
C LYS A 128 -9.37 -14.11 -8.61
N LEU A 129 -9.47 -14.55 -7.36
CA LEU A 129 -10.77 -14.87 -6.74
C LEU A 129 -11.63 -13.63 -6.52
N LEU A 130 -11.03 -12.52 -6.08
CA LEU A 130 -11.74 -11.26 -5.85
C LEU A 130 -12.31 -10.63 -7.12
N ILE A 131 -11.70 -10.89 -8.29
CA ILE A 131 -12.11 -10.32 -9.58
C ILE A 131 -13.14 -11.22 -10.30
N LYS A 132 -13.09 -12.54 -10.08
CA LYS A 132 -14.00 -13.49 -10.76
C LYS A 132 -15.46 -13.37 -10.31
N ASN A 133 -15.73 -12.71 -9.22
CA ASN A 133 -17.08 -12.56 -8.65
C ASN A 133 -17.76 -11.24 -9.06
N ASN A 134 -17.24 -10.57 -10.11
CA ASN A 134 -17.84 -9.35 -10.69
C ASN A 134 -18.35 -9.60 -12.10
#